data_f2cf60bb52b4c2f9278ea37adc3f3741
#
_entry.id   f2cf60bb52b4c2f9278ea37adc3f3741
#
_cell.length_a   1.000
_cell.length_b   1.000
_cell.length_c   1.000
_cell.angle_alpha   90.00
_cell.angle_beta   90.00
_cell.angle_gamma   90.00
#
_symmetry.space_group_name_H-M   'P 1'
#
loop_
_entity.id
_entity.type
_entity.pdbx_description
1 polymer ?
#
loop_
_entity_poly.entity_id
_entity_poly.type
_entity_poly.pdbx_seq_one_letter_code
_entity_poly.pdbx_strand_id
1 'polypeptide(L)'
;MSNTLIIDSLNTLFSMSNTAVIGAQEQFVAFMNPAAQELFRGNRTNHKLTELLPAHITEATATEFVTSATIEKRHVIISVTSFGAFRLFSFVPQDENALRAGAQFAPFLASLNAFRTLTTYFSDYAMQLSDVRFRRNAAELTQFYYRLLRFTLNASTASGLYDGTLAFMPQLCDLGKECRTLLDNIQPITDANGIVLEVSIPDEPINCALDTALIQRMLLNIIANCTERCKHGDRIRFTVTQEGDHADITIRDDGVRIPPEKLGTIFIPLRVTGVDFSDLSSNSFGLTVALGIAEKHDGTILLESNE
;
A
#
# COMPACT_ATOMS: atom_id res chain seq x y z
N MET A 1 15.38 -21.71 -4.97
CA MET A 1 15.85 -21.34 -3.62
C MET A 1 15.06 -22.12 -2.62
N SER A 2 15.72 -22.65 -1.58
CA SER A 2 14.97 -23.29 -0.52
C SER A 2 14.17 -22.20 0.22
N ASN A 3 12.95 -22.52 0.65
CA ASN A 3 12.12 -21.67 1.50
C ASN A 3 12.89 -21.10 2.71
N THR A 4 13.92 -21.80 3.16
CA THR A 4 14.83 -21.42 4.24
C THR A 4 15.50 -20.07 3.98
N LEU A 5 15.97 -19.80 2.76
CA LEU A 5 16.69 -18.56 2.43
C LEU A 5 15.76 -17.33 2.50
N ILE A 6 14.50 -17.49 2.10
CA ILE A 6 13.48 -16.44 2.20
C ILE A 6 13.18 -16.16 3.68
N ILE A 7 13.01 -17.22 4.49
CA ILE A 7 12.73 -17.10 5.93
C ILE A 7 13.90 -16.41 6.64
N ASP A 8 15.13 -16.79 6.35
CA ASP A 8 16.33 -16.20 6.96
C ASP A 8 16.48 -14.73 6.58
N SER A 9 16.16 -14.37 5.32
CA SER A 9 16.18 -12.99 4.85
C SER A 9 15.11 -12.15 5.55
N LEU A 10 13.88 -12.66 5.67
CA LEU A 10 12.79 -12.00 6.38
C LEU A 10 13.09 -11.86 7.88
N ASN A 11 13.68 -12.89 8.48
CA ASN A 11 14.09 -12.88 9.89
C ASN A 11 15.15 -11.81 10.15
N THR A 12 16.18 -11.75 9.32
CA THR A 12 17.22 -10.71 9.38
C THR A 12 16.63 -9.32 9.22
N LEU A 13 15.72 -9.15 8.27
CA LEU A 13 15.08 -7.90 7.93
C LEU A 13 14.25 -7.32 9.08
N PHE A 14 13.42 -8.15 9.67
CA PHE A 14 12.52 -7.72 10.74
C PHE A 14 13.12 -7.85 12.14
N SER A 15 14.35 -8.37 12.27
CA SER A 15 15.01 -8.54 13.56
C SER A 15 15.16 -7.24 14.35
N MET A 16 15.35 -6.10 13.67
CA MET A 16 15.50 -4.79 14.29
C MET A 16 14.20 -3.96 14.30
N SER A 17 13.09 -4.53 13.83
CA SER A 17 11.80 -3.83 13.82
C SER A 17 11.13 -3.88 15.19
N ASN A 18 10.68 -2.73 15.69
CA ASN A 18 9.85 -2.63 16.89
C ASN A 18 8.39 -3.04 16.64
N THR A 19 7.99 -3.18 15.36
CA THR A 19 6.67 -3.73 15.00
C THR A 19 6.71 -5.23 15.10
N ALA A 20 5.75 -5.83 15.80
CA ALA A 20 5.64 -7.27 15.88
C ALA A 20 5.28 -7.85 14.49
N VAL A 21 6.08 -8.78 13.99
CA VAL A 21 5.91 -9.39 12.66
C VAL A 21 6.03 -10.89 12.77
N ILE A 22 5.04 -11.61 12.22
CA ILE A 22 5.03 -13.05 12.03
C ILE A 22 4.99 -13.34 10.54
N GLY A 23 5.88 -14.21 10.08
CA GLY A 23 5.76 -14.83 8.76
C GLY A 23 5.27 -16.27 8.91
N ALA A 24 4.28 -16.63 8.12
CA ALA A 24 3.76 -17.98 8.08
C ALA A 24 3.89 -18.59 6.69
N GLN A 25 4.13 -19.88 6.65
CA GLN A 25 4.10 -20.68 5.45
C GLN A 25 2.98 -21.70 5.60
N GLU A 26 2.04 -21.71 4.67
CA GLU A 26 0.82 -22.50 4.77
C GLU A 26 0.06 -22.20 6.07
N GLN A 27 0.02 -23.13 7.00
CA GLN A 27 -0.67 -22.98 8.29
C GLN A 27 0.27 -22.85 9.49
N PHE A 28 1.59 -22.80 9.26
CA PHE A 28 2.58 -22.81 10.32
C PHE A 28 3.38 -21.51 10.36
N VAL A 29 3.69 -21.07 11.57
CA VAL A 29 4.58 -19.93 11.79
C VAL A 29 6.00 -20.30 11.35
N ALA A 30 6.49 -19.61 10.33
CA ALA A 30 7.81 -19.82 9.76
C ALA A 30 8.88 -18.96 10.45
N PHE A 31 8.52 -17.73 10.86
CA PHE A 31 9.40 -16.87 11.67
C PHE A 31 8.60 -15.91 12.54
N MET A 32 9.24 -15.40 13.58
CA MET A 32 8.76 -14.34 14.46
C MET A 32 9.92 -13.41 14.80
N ASN A 33 9.75 -12.12 14.60
CA ASN A 33 10.74 -11.15 15.06
C ASN A 33 10.68 -10.96 16.59
N PRO A 34 11.69 -10.32 17.23
CA PRO A 34 11.73 -10.13 18.68
C PRO A 34 10.47 -9.44 19.24
N ALA A 35 9.94 -8.42 18.55
CA ALA A 35 8.72 -7.73 18.98
C ALA A 35 7.48 -8.64 18.95
N ALA A 36 7.38 -9.55 17.97
CA ALA A 36 6.32 -10.56 17.95
C ALA A 36 6.49 -11.60 19.06
N GLN A 37 7.73 -12.04 19.35
CA GLN A 37 7.99 -12.94 20.46
C GLN A 37 7.60 -12.32 21.81
N GLU A 38 7.80 -11.02 22.00
CA GLU A 38 7.34 -10.30 23.16
C GLU A 38 5.81 -10.23 23.23
N LEU A 39 5.14 -9.89 22.12
CA LEU A 39 3.68 -9.80 22.03
C LEU A 39 3.01 -11.14 22.39
N PHE A 40 3.54 -12.25 21.87
CA PHE A 40 3.01 -13.62 22.05
C PHE A 40 3.64 -14.38 23.23
N ARG A 41 4.41 -13.68 24.07
CA ARG A 41 5.09 -14.23 25.28
C ARG A 41 5.96 -15.45 24.98
N GLY A 42 6.69 -15.39 23.89
CA GLY A 42 7.66 -16.43 23.51
C GLY A 42 7.72 -16.70 22.01
N ASN A 43 8.70 -17.49 21.63
CA ASN A 43 8.86 -17.91 20.25
C ASN A 43 7.84 -19.01 19.93
N ARG A 44 6.99 -18.79 18.94
CA ARG A 44 5.95 -19.70 18.46
C ARG A 44 6.25 -20.24 17.05
N THR A 45 7.49 -20.19 16.60
CA THR A 45 7.92 -20.81 15.34
C THR A 45 7.54 -22.29 15.32
N ASN A 46 7.06 -22.78 14.18
CA ASN A 46 6.51 -24.10 13.95
C ASN A 46 5.15 -24.44 14.64
N HIS A 47 4.55 -23.49 15.35
CA HIS A 47 3.18 -23.62 15.83
C HIS A 47 2.18 -23.35 14.68
N LYS A 48 0.95 -23.90 14.82
CA LYS A 48 -0.12 -23.56 13.86
C LYS A 48 -0.60 -22.14 14.09
N LEU A 49 -0.87 -21.42 13.01
CA LEU A 49 -1.44 -20.07 13.07
C LEU A 49 -2.75 -20.01 13.86
N THR A 50 -3.58 -21.06 13.78
CA THR A 50 -4.86 -21.16 14.51
C THR A 50 -4.70 -21.24 16.03
N GLU A 51 -3.50 -21.53 16.53
CA GLU A 51 -3.19 -21.49 17.96
C GLU A 51 -2.88 -20.06 18.45
N LEU A 52 -2.51 -19.17 17.51
CA LEU A 52 -2.08 -17.80 17.82
C LEU A 52 -3.14 -16.76 17.44
N LEU A 53 -3.88 -17.01 16.37
CA LEU A 53 -4.78 -16.05 15.76
C LEU A 53 -6.19 -16.63 15.58
N PRO A 54 -7.23 -15.79 15.67
CA PRO A 54 -8.62 -16.21 15.42
C PRO A 54 -8.82 -16.81 14.03
N ALA A 55 -9.77 -17.74 13.90
CA ALA A 55 -10.04 -18.46 12.65
C ALA A 55 -10.38 -17.53 11.48
N HIS A 56 -11.16 -16.46 11.70
CA HIS A 56 -11.51 -15.51 10.66
C HIS A 56 -10.27 -14.78 10.02
N ILE A 57 -9.14 -14.74 10.74
CA ILE A 57 -7.88 -14.17 10.24
C ILE A 57 -7.07 -15.24 9.50
N THR A 58 -7.03 -16.45 10.06
CA THR A 58 -6.20 -17.53 9.51
C THR A 58 -6.81 -18.16 8.26
N GLU A 59 -8.14 -18.18 8.16
CA GLU A 59 -8.90 -18.76 7.06
C GLU A 59 -9.28 -17.77 5.95
N ALA A 60 -8.99 -16.47 6.16
CA ALA A 60 -9.28 -15.46 5.15
C ALA A 60 -8.53 -15.76 3.84
N THR A 61 -9.27 -15.74 2.73
CA THR A 61 -8.75 -16.03 1.38
C THR A 61 -8.20 -14.78 0.68
N ALA A 62 -8.47 -13.57 1.21
CA ALA A 62 -7.95 -12.32 0.67
C ALA A 62 -6.41 -12.31 0.75
N THR A 63 -5.78 -11.84 -0.32
CA THR A 63 -4.31 -11.72 -0.39
C THR A 63 -3.78 -10.61 0.51
N GLU A 64 -4.58 -9.57 0.73
CA GLU A 64 -4.27 -8.45 1.61
C GLU A 64 -5.53 -8.03 2.35
N PHE A 65 -5.45 -7.87 3.65
CA PHE A 65 -6.52 -7.29 4.45
C PHE A 65 -5.97 -6.76 5.79
N VAL A 66 -6.77 -5.91 6.41
CA VAL A 66 -6.49 -5.41 7.76
C VAL A 66 -7.67 -5.75 8.64
N THR A 67 -7.39 -6.18 9.84
CA THR A 67 -8.39 -6.53 10.84
C THR A 67 -7.89 -6.15 12.23
N SER A 68 -8.71 -6.33 13.24
CA SER A 68 -8.30 -6.17 14.63
C SER A 68 -8.58 -7.44 15.41
N ALA A 69 -7.78 -7.67 16.44
CA ALA A 69 -8.00 -8.77 17.39
C ALA A 69 -7.45 -8.42 18.75
N THR A 70 -7.87 -9.18 19.75
CA THR A 70 -7.26 -9.13 21.08
C THR A 70 -6.27 -10.27 21.22
N ILE A 71 -4.99 -9.94 21.35
CA ILE A 71 -3.90 -10.90 21.55
C ILE A 71 -3.29 -10.64 22.92
N GLU A 72 -3.21 -11.67 23.77
CA GLU A 72 -2.67 -11.57 25.11
C GLU A 72 -3.20 -10.36 25.89
N LYS A 73 -4.51 -10.12 25.81
CA LYS A 73 -5.23 -9.00 26.43
C LYS A 73 -4.87 -7.60 25.86
N ARG A 74 -4.15 -7.51 24.77
CA ARG A 74 -3.87 -6.27 24.05
C ARG A 74 -4.71 -6.21 22.79
N HIS A 75 -5.40 -5.11 22.56
CA HIS A 75 -6.03 -4.84 21.28
C HIS A 75 -4.95 -4.50 20.26
N VAL A 76 -4.96 -5.19 19.13
CA VAL A 76 -3.98 -4.98 18.06
C VAL A 76 -4.68 -4.89 16.71
N ILE A 77 -4.17 -4.03 15.86
CA ILE A 77 -4.49 -3.99 14.44
C ILE A 77 -3.54 -4.96 13.75
N ILE A 78 -4.07 -5.83 12.92
CA ILE A 78 -3.34 -6.87 12.21
C ILE A 78 -3.44 -6.59 10.72
N SER A 79 -2.30 -6.31 10.10
CA SER A 79 -2.19 -6.25 8.63
C SER A 79 -1.71 -7.59 8.13
N VAL A 80 -2.43 -8.16 7.18
CA VAL A 80 -2.09 -9.44 6.56
C VAL A 80 -1.79 -9.24 5.10
N THR A 81 -0.67 -9.78 4.63
CA THR A 81 -0.30 -9.77 3.22
C THR A 81 0.20 -11.14 2.81
N SER A 82 -0.30 -11.66 1.71
CA SER A 82 0.05 -12.99 1.18
C SER A 82 1.01 -12.86 0.00
N PHE A 83 2.02 -13.72 -0.01
CA PHE A 83 3.05 -13.78 -1.02
C PHE A 83 3.35 -15.24 -1.36
N GLY A 84 2.86 -15.73 -2.50
CA GLY A 84 2.97 -17.14 -2.85
C GLY A 84 2.44 -18.05 -1.74
N ALA A 85 3.30 -18.91 -1.21
CA ALA A 85 2.97 -19.80 -0.09
C ALA A 85 3.16 -19.15 1.29
N PHE A 86 3.60 -17.89 1.35
CA PHE A 86 3.84 -17.15 2.59
C PHE A 86 2.74 -16.15 2.89
N ARG A 87 2.48 -15.95 4.18
CA ARG A 87 1.64 -14.87 4.72
C ARG A 87 2.43 -14.10 5.77
N LEU A 88 2.42 -12.79 5.66
CA LEU A 88 3.05 -11.89 6.62
C LEU A 88 1.96 -11.22 7.45
N PHE A 89 2.10 -11.25 8.76
CA PHE A 89 1.22 -10.62 9.72
C PHE A 89 2.01 -9.56 10.47
N SER A 90 1.57 -8.33 10.42
CA SER A 90 2.13 -7.22 11.21
C SER A 90 1.12 -6.79 12.26
N PHE A 91 1.56 -6.64 13.50
CA PHE A 91 0.71 -6.33 14.65
C PHE A 91 1.07 -4.96 15.20
N VAL A 92 0.11 -4.07 15.26
CA VAL A 92 0.25 -2.74 15.82
C VAL A 92 -0.66 -2.64 17.05
N PRO A 93 -0.12 -2.39 18.27
CA PRO A 93 -0.94 -2.18 19.46
C PRO A 93 -1.92 -1.04 19.25
N GLN A 94 -3.19 -1.25 19.63
CA GLN A 94 -4.23 -0.24 19.62
C GLN A 94 -4.24 0.46 20.99
N ASP A 95 -3.22 1.27 21.25
CA ASP A 95 -3.19 2.14 22.44
C ASP A 95 -3.83 3.48 22.06
N GLU A 96 -4.73 4.00 22.91
CA GLU A 96 -5.37 5.31 22.68
C GLU A 96 -4.35 6.46 22.54
N ASN A 97 -3.14 6.30 23.08
CA ASN A 97 -2.03 7.23 22.92
C ASN A 97 -1.09 6.91 21.74
N ALA A 98 -1.10 5.69 21.21
CA ALA A 98 -0.26 5.26 20.08
C ALA A 98 -0.86 5.66 18.72
N LEU A 99 -2.12 6.06 18.69
CA LEU A 99 -2.79 6.67 17.53
C LEU A 99 -2.23 8.07 17.19
N ARG A 100 -1.38 8.63 18.04
CA ARG A 100 -0.72 9.89 17.74
C ARG A 100 0.39 9.69 16.73
N ALA A 101 0.00 9.88 15.46
CA ALA A 101 0.83 10.24 14.32
C ALA A 101 1.69 9.12 13.72
N GLY A 102 1.94 9.25 12.44
CA GLY A 102 2.82 8.46 11.58
C GLY A 102 4.19 8.04 12.12
N ALA A 103 4.57 8.51 13.31
CA ALA A 103 5.74 8.08 14.06
C ALA A 103 5.75 6.57 14.37
N GLN A 104 4.59 5.94 14.57
CA GLN A 104 4.50 4.49 14.79
C GLN A 104 4.88 3.68 13.54
N PHE A 105 4.75 4.26 12.34
CA PHE A 105 5.13 3.62 11.09
C PHE A 105 6.59 3.86 10.71
N ALA A 106 7.29 4.80 11.34
CA ALA A 106 8.68 5.13 11.02
C ALA A 106 9.65 3.93 11.15
N PRO A 107 9.59 3.10 12.23
CA PRO A 107 10.43 1.91 12.32
C PRO A 107 10.12 0.87 11.24
N PHE A 108 8.84 0.73 10.89
CA PHE A 108 8.41 -0.18 9.84
C PHE A 108 8.87 0.29 8.46
N LEU A 109 8.75 1.59 8.16
CA LEU A 109 9.27 2.19 6.93
C LEU A 109 10.79 2.06 6.82
N ALA A 110 11.53 2.19 7.94
CA ALA A 110 12.97 1.95 7.95
C ALA A 110 13.31 0.51 7.58
N SER A 111 12.57 -0.47 8.14
CA SER A 111 12.73 -1.88 7.79
C SER A 111 12.40 -2.17 6.33
N LEU A 112 11.35 -1.53 5.78
CA LEU A 112 11.01 -1.63 4.37
C LEU A 112 12.08 -1.05 3.45
N ASN A 113 12.76 0.02 3.85
CA ASN A 113 13.87 0.57 3.07
C ASN A 113 15.07 -0.40 2.99
N ALA A 114 15.37 -1.12 4.06
CA ALA A 114 16.37 -2.21 4.02
C ALA A 114 15.92 -3.33 3.07
N PHE A 115 14.64 -3.68 3.08
CA PHE A 115 14.08 -4.69 2.18
C PHE A 115 14.14 -4.26 0.70
N ARG A 116 13.99 -2.98 0.40
CA ARG A 116 14.18 -2.44 -0.95
C ARG A 116 15.54 -2.82 -1.51
N THR A 117 16.60 -2.65 -0.73
CA THR A 117 17.96 -2.98 -1.17
C THR A 117 18.08 -4.47 -1.51
N LEU A 118 17.48 -5.34 -0.71
CA LEU A 118 17.48 -6.78 -0.99
C LEU A 118 16.66 -7.14 -2.23
N THR A 119 15.47 -6.57 -2.41
CA THR A 119 14.64 -6.85 -3.59
C THR A 119 15.32 -6.37 -4.87
N THR A 120 15.97 -5.19 -4.83
CA THR A 120 16.74 -4.68 -5.97
C THR A 120 17.91 -5.63 -6.29
N TYR A 121 18.69 -6.03 -5.29
CA TYR A 121 19.77 -6.97 -5.48
C TYR A 121 19.31 -8.30 -6.08
N PHE A 122 18.21 -8.87 -5.55
CA PHE A 122 17.64 -10.11 -6.10
C PHE A 122 17.10 -9.94 -7.51
N SER A 123 16.50 -8.79 -7.82
CA SER A 123 16.01 -8.50 -9.16
C SER A 123 17.18 -8.40 -10.15
N ASP A 124 18.23 -7.65 -9.82
CA ASP A 124 19.42 -7.49 -10.64
C ASP A 124 20.15 -8.82 -10.86
N TYR A 125 20.27 -9.63 -9.81
CA TYR A 125 20.85 -10.96 -9.89
C TYR A 125 19.98 -11.90 -10.74
N ALA A 126 18.67 -11.82 -10.62
CA ALA A 126 17.72 -12.60 -11.42
C ALA A 126 17.83 -12.31 -12.92
N MET A 127 18.12 -11.06 -13.28
CA MET A 127 18.32 -10.68 -14.69
C MET A 127 19.58 -11.33 -15.31
N GLN A 128 20.57 -11.65 -14.49
CA GLN A 128 21.81 -12.31 -14.92
C GLN A 128 21.66 -13.84 -15.05
N LEU A 129 20.60 -14.42 -14.46
CA LEU A 129 20.35 -15.84 -14.48
C LEU A 129 19.39 -16.22 -15.63
N SER A 130 19.63 -17.37 -16.25
CA SER A 130 18.71 -17.96 -17.25
C SER A 130 17.52 -18.70 -16.60
N ASP A 131 17.48 -18.83 -15.27
CA ASP A 131 16.40 -19.53 -14.56
C ASP A 131 15.12 -18.68 -14.52
N VAL A 132 14.13 -19.13 -15.30
CA VAL A 132 12.81 -18.46 -15.42
C VAL A 132 12.06 -18.45 -14.09
N ARG A 133 12.18 -19.51 -13.27
CA ARG A 133 11.50 -19.59 -11.98
C ARG A 133 12.10 -18.58 -10.99
N PHE A 134 13.42 -18.46 -11.00
CA PHE A 134 14.09 -17.49 -10.15
C PHE A 134 13.71 -16.06 -10.51
N ARG A 135 13.70 -15.71 -11.80
CA ARG A 135 13.26 -14.39 -12.29
C ARG A 135 11.81 -14.09 -11.89
N ARG A 136 10.90 -15.06 -12.03
CA ARG A 136 9.51 -14.89 -11.61
C ARG A 136 9.41 -14.64 -10.12
N ASN A 137 10.09 -15.42 -9.29
CA ASN A 137 10.08 -15.25 -7.84
C ASN A 137 10.66 -13.90 -7.40
N ALA A 138 11.72 -13.41 -8.05
CA ALA A 138 12.29 -12.10 -7.80
C ALA A 138 11.31 -10.96 -8.15
N ALA A 139 10.60 -11.08 -9.28
CA ALA A 139 9.57 -10.11 -9.68
C ALA A 139 8.39 -10.11 -8.69
N GLU A 140 7.91 -11.29 -8.29
CA GLU A 140 6.86 -11.43 -7.28
C GLU A 140 7.28 -10.82 -5.94
N LEU A 141 8.52 -11.05 -5.49
CA LEU A 141 9.07 -10.45 -4.26
C LEU A 141 9.11 -8.91 -4.35
N THR A 142 9.50 -8.40 -5.50
CA THR A 142 9.54 -6.95 -5.76
C THR A 142 8.13 -6.35 -5.73
N GLN A 143 7.16 -7.00 -6.37
CA GLN A 143 5.75 -6.56 -6.33
C GLN A 143 5.20 -6.57 -4.90
N PHE A 144 5.49 -7.62 -4.14
CA PHE A 144 5.11 -7.71 -2.74
C PHE A 144 5.67 -6.55 -1.91
N TYR A 145 6.96 -6.24 -2.09
CA TYR A 145 7.59 -5.11 -1.43
C TYR A 145 6.85 -3.79 -1.70
N TYR A 146 6.56 -3.49 -2.98
CA TYR A 146 5.88 -2.25 -3.33
C TYR A 146 4.44 -2.18 -2.80
N ARG A 147 3.72 -3.29 -2.75
CA ARG A 147 2.38 -3.34 -2.12
C ARG A 147 2.47 -3.03 -0.63
N LEU A 148 3.40 -3.65 0.08
CA LEU A 148 3.59 -3.45 1.51
C LEU A 148 4.02 -2.01 1.82
N LEU A 149 4.91 -1.44 1.01
CA LEU A 149 5.32 -0.03 1.11
C LEU A 149 4.11 0.90 0.91
N ARG A 150 3.34 0.69 -0.16
CA ARG A 150 2.13 1.48 -0.45
C ARG A 150 1.13 1.40 0.70
N PHE A 151 0.86 0.20 1.19
CA PHE A 151 -0.04 -0.01 2.32
C PHE A 151 0.43 0.76 3.57
N THR A 152 1.71 0.63 3.93
CA THR A 152 2.27 1.30 5.12
C THR A 152 2.22 2.82 5.00
N LEU A 153 2.57 3.36 3.83
CA LEU A 153 2.48 4.79 3.57
C LEU A 153 1.03 5.29 3.64
N ASN A 154 0.08 4.53 3.12
CA ASN A 154 -1.33 4.86 3.19
C ASN A 154 -1.85 4.81 4.63
N ALA A 155 -1.48 3.79 5.40
CA ALA A 155 -1.85 3.67 6.80
C ALA A 155 -1.30 4.84 7.64
N SER A 156 -0.04 5.22 7.41
CA SER A 156 0.57 6.39 8.05
C SER A 156 -0.15 7.70 7.68
N THR A 157 -0.51 7.88 6.41
CA THR A 157 -1.23 9.07 5.95
C THR A 157 -2.64 9.11 6.51
N ALA A 158 -3.36 7.98 6.48
CA ALA A 158 -4.70 7.88 7.03
C ALA A 158 -4.74 8.21 8.53
N SER A 159 -3.79 7.69 9.30
CA SER A 159 -3.64 8.03 10.72
C SER A 159 -3.45 9.55 10.90
N GLY A 160 -2.50 10.14 10.17
CA GLY A 160 -2.24 11.57 10.26
C GLY A 160 -3.40 12.46 9.80
N LEU A 161 -4.20 12.01 8.82
CA LEU A 161 -5.44 12.68 8.41
C LEU A 161 -6.50 12.61 9.49
N TYR A 162 -6.67 11.44 10.11
CA TYR A 162 -7.67 11.21 11.16
C TYR A 162 -7.41 12.07 12.40
N ASP A 163 -6.17 12.11 12.88
CA ASP A 163 -5.76 12.84 14.11
C ASP A 163 -5.40 14.31 13.83
N GLY A 164 -5.45 14.73 12.57
CA GLY A 164 -5.07 16.08 12.17
C GLY A 164 -3.57 16.37 12.29
N THR A 165 -2.75 15.33 12.45
CA THR A 165 -1.28 15.45 12.63
C THR A 165 -0.49 15.31 11.33
N LEU A 166 -1.17 15.02 10.21
CA LEU A 166 -0.50 14.95 8.91
C LEU A 166 0.15 16.28 8.59
N ALA A 167 1.48 16.27 8.46
CA ALA A 167 2.21 17.43 8.00
C ALA A 167 1.68 17.85 6.62
N PHE A 168 1.40 19.14 6.46
CA PHE A 168 0.92 19.74 5.23
C PHE A 168 1.78 20.96 4.92
N MET A 169 2.59 20.86 3.89
CA MET A 169 3.60 21.86 3.54
C MET A 169 3.43 22.31 2.07
N PRO A 170 2.34 23.02 1.73
CA PRO A 170 2.09 23.45 0.37
C PRO A 170 3.14 24.46 -0.09
N GLN A 171 3.60 24.28 -1.31
CA GLN A 171 4.51 25.20 -1.99
C GLN A 171 3.94 25.55 -3.36
N LEU A 172 4.21 26.77 -3.83
CA LEU A 172 3.83 27.15 -5.18
C LEU A 172 4.66 26.34 -6.18
N CYS A 173 3.99 25.53 -6.99
CA CYS A 173 4.62 24.67 -7.98
C CYS A 173 3.76 24.56 -9.25
N ASP A 174 4.38 24.11 -10.33
CA ASP A 174 3.69 23.79 -11.58
C ASP A 174 3.13 22.38 -11.52
N LEU A 175 1.81 22.25 -11.37
CA LEU A 175 1.10 20.96 -11.31
C LEU A 175 1.37 20.11 -12.56
N GLY A 176 1.40 20.72 -13.75
CA GLY A 176 1.65 19.99 -15.00
C GLY A 176 3.03 19.33 -15.00
N LYS A 177 4.06 20.03 -14.53
CA LYS A 177 5.41 19.50 -14.39
C LYS A 177 5.48 18.36 -13.38
N GLU A 178 4.83 18.50 -12.21
CA GLU A 178 4.79 17.46 -11.18
C GLU A 178 4.08 16.20 -11.71
N CYS A 179 2.97 16.35 -12.43
CA CYS A 179 2.27 15.24 -13.05
C CYS A 179 3.14 14.54 -14.12
N ARG A 180 3.80 15.30 -15.01
CA ARG A 180 4.71 14.71 -16.02
C ARG A 180 5.82 13.90 -15.36
N THR A 181 6.48 14.46 -14.35
CA THR A 181 7.54 13.76 -13.61
C THR A 181 7.05 12.45 -12.98
N LEU A 182 5.84 12.45 -12.41
CA LEU A 182 5.24 11.24 -11.84
C LEU A 182 4.95 10.20 -12.93
N LEU A 183 4.36 10.62 -14.05
CA LEU A 183 3.96 9.72 -15.13
C LEU A 183 5.18 9.11 -15.84
N ASP A 184 6.25 9.87 -16.03
CA ASP A 184 7.53 9.35 -16.56
C ASP A 184 8.08 8.22 -15.67
N ASN A 185 7.95 8.33 -14.35
CA ASN A 185 8.36 7.29 -13.42
C ASN A 185 7.45 6.04 -13.43
N ILE A 186 6.19 6.21 -13.80
CA ILE A 186 5.20 5.11 -13.85
C ILE A 186 5.21 4.41 -15.22
N GLN A 187 5.58 5.10 -16.29
CA GLN A 187 5.58 4.58 -17.66
C GLN A 187 6.21 3.18 -17.78
N PRO A 188 7.41 2.92 -17.23
CA PRO A 188 8.01 1.57 -17.32
C PRO A 188 7.17 0.48 -16.66
N ILE A 189 6.38 0.84 -15.64
CA ILE A 189 5.51 -0.12 -14.91
C ILE A 189 4.27 -0.42 -15.75
N THR A 190 3.64 0.59 -16.35
CA THR A 190 2.49 0.39 -17.24
C THR A 190 2.89 -0.38 -18.49
N ASP A 191 4.03 -0.08 -19.09
CA ASP A 191 4.57 -0.80 -20.24
C ASP A 191 4.83 -2.27 -19.94
N ALA A 192 5.41 -2.58 -18.79
CA ALA A 192 5.67 -3.95 -18.34
C ALA A 192 4.37 -4.76 -18.14
N ASN A 193 3.26 -4.10 -17.81
CA ASN A 193 1.94 -4.70 -17.69
C ASN A 193 1.16 -4.68 -19.02
N GLY A 194 1.72 -4.11 -20.09
CA GLY A 194 1.08 -3.96 -21.39
C GLY A 194 -0.09 -2.97 -21.39
N ILE A 195 -0.09 -2.01 -20.48
CA ILE A 195 -1.10 -0.96 -20.36
C ILE A 195 -0.59 0.29 -21.09
N VAL A 196 -1.42 0.85 -21.95
CA VAL A 196 -1.08 2.07 -22.70
C VAL A 196 -1.42 3.31 -21.85
N LEU A 197 -0.41 4.12 -21.53
CA LEU A 197 -0.60 5.38 -20.83
C LEU A 197 -0.70 6.53 -21.86
N GLU A 198 -1.88 7.17 -21.94
CA GLU A 198 -2.13 8.34 -22.78
C GLU A 198 -2.14 9.58 -21.89
N VAL A 199 -1.26 10.55 -22.18
CA VAL A 199 -1.07 11.74 -21.35
C VAL A 199 -1.41 12.99 -22.12
N SER A 200 -2.27 13.84 -21.54
CA SER A 200 -2.66 15.15 -22.08
C SER A 200 -2.53 16.21 -20.99
N ILE A 201 -1.44 16.94 -21.00
CA ILE A 201 -1.12 18.00 -20.03
C ILE A 201 -0.72 19.24 -20.80
N PRO A 202 -1.31 20.43 -20.54
CA PRO A 202 -0.94 21.68 -21.18
C PRO A 202 0.55 22.01 -21.02
N ASP A 203 1.14 22.66 -22.01
CA ASP A 203 2.53 23.14 -21.92
C ASP A 203 2.65 24.38 -21.03
N GLU A 204 1.60 25.17 -20.93
CA GLU A 204 1.54 26.34 -20.04
C GLU A 204 1.59 25.89 -18.58
N PRO A 205 2.39 26.56 -17.71
CA PRO A 205 2.49 26.24 -16.32
C PRO A 205 1.16 26.41 -15.56
N ILE A 206 0.73 25.39 -14.85
CA ILE A 206 -0.44 25.43 -13.96
C ILE A 206 0.06 25.62 -12.52
N ASN A 207 0.14 26.88 -12.09
CA ASN A 207 0.70 27.22 -10.79
C ASN A 207 -0.34 27.03 -9.68
N CYS A 208 -0.08 26.09 -8.79
CA CYS A 208 -0.92 25.75 -7.62
C CYS A 208 -0.07 25.70 -6.33
N ALA A 209 -0.70 26.02 -5.21
CA ALA A 209 -0.10 25.81 -3.89
C ALA A 209 -0.37 24.36 -3.45
N LEU A 210 0.62 23.48 -3.60
CA LEU A 210 0.47 22.03 -3.39
C LEU A 210 1.56 21.47 -2.50
N ASP A 211 1.19 20.51 -1.65
CA ASP A 211 2.16 19.58 -1.08
C ASP A 211 2.42 18.48 -2.12
N THR A 212 3.53 18.60 -2.84
CA THR A 212 3.86 17.72 -3.98
C THR A 212 3.97 16.27 -3.57
N ALA A 213 4.48 15.97 -2.37
CA ALA A 213 4.60 14.60 -1.87
C ALA A 213 3.23 13.96 -1.62
N LEU A 214 2.27 14.73 -1.09
CA LEU A 214 0.90 14.26 -0.87
C LEU A 214 0.16 14.12 -2.20
N ILE A 215 0.27 15.07 -3.12
CA ILE A 215 -0.33 14.98 -4.45
C ILE A 215 0.20 13.76 -5.23
N GLN A 216 1.50 13.53 -5.24
CA GLN A 216 2.07 12.34 -5.86
C GLN A 216 1.52 11.05 -5.24
N ARG A 217 1.37 11.01 -3.92
CA ARG A 217 0.76 9.86 -3.21
C ARG A 217 -0.70 9.66 -3.59
N MET A 218 -1.49 10.73 -3.67
CA MET A 218 -2.88 10.71 -4.12
C MET A 218 -2.99 10.09 -5.52
N LEU A 219 -2.22 10.63 -6.47
CA LEU A 219 -2.24 10.17 -7.86
C LEU A 219 -1.77 8.72 -8.00
N LEU A 220 -0.71 8.32 -7.27
CA LEU A 220 -0.25 6.93 -7.25
C LEU A 220 -1.32 5.96 -6.75
N ASN A 221 -2.10 6.33 -5.74
CA ASN A 221 -3.20 5.50 -5.25
C ASN A 221 -4.31 5.34 -6.29
N ILE A 222 -4.65 6.41 -7.00
CA ILE A 222 -5.67 6.39 -8.06
C ILE A 222 -5.17 5.55 -9.24
N ILE A 223 -3.94 5.81 -9.74
CA ILE A 223 -3.37 5.11 -10.90
C ILE A 223 -3.18 3.62 -10.58
N ALA A 224 -2.73 3.28 -9.37
CA ALA A 224 -2.61 1.88 -8.95
C ALA A 224 -3.98 1.17 -8.98
N ASN A 225 -5.05 1.82 -8.54
CA ASN A 225 -6.40 1.28 -8.63
C ASN A 225 -6.84 1.06 -10.08
N CYS A 226 -6.53 1.98 -11.01
CA CYS A 226 -6.77 1.82 -12.44
C CYS A 226 -5.96 0.63 -12.99
N THR A 227 -4.67 0.58 -12.70
CA THR A 227 -3.75 -0.47 -13.20
C THR A 227 -4.18 -1.88 -12.75
N GLU A 228 -4.67 -2.03 -11.50
CA GLU A 228 -5.15 -3.31 -10.97
C GLU A 228 -6.42 -3.84 -11.67
N ARG A 229 -7.20 -2.96 -12.30
CA ARG A 229 -8.40 -3.32 -13.06
C ARG A 229 -8.14 -3.50 -14.54
N CYS A 230 -7.07 -2.93 -15.06
CA CYS A 230 -6.67 -3.02 -16.45
C CYS A 230 -6.07 -4.38 -16.80
N LYS A 231 -6.26 -4.78 -18.06
CA LYS A 231 -5.63 -5.93 -18.70
C LYS A 231 -4.62 -5.47 -19.74
N HIS A 232 -3.84 -6.41 -20.24
CA HIS A 232 -2.94 -6.16 -21.35
C HIS A 232 -3.69 -5.60 -22.56
N GLY A 233 -3.29 -4.45 -23.06
CA GLY A 233 -3.90 -3.73 -24.17
C GLY A 233 -4.89 -2.65 -23.75
N ASP A 234 -5.31 -2.58 -22.49
CA ASP A 234 -6.16 -1.51 -21.96
C ASP A 234 -5.38 -0.20 -21.87
N ARG A 235 -6.12 0.91 -21.75
CA ARG A 235 -5.56 2.26 -21.68
C ARG A 235 -5.88 2.93 -20.37
N ILE A 236 -4.94 3.75 -19.89
CA ILE A 236 -5.15 4.74 -18.85
C ILE A 236 -4.91 6.10 -19.48
N ARG A 237 -5.93 6.98 -19.48
CA ARG A 237 -5.86 8.35 -19.99
C ARG A 237 -5.75 9.30 -18.83
N PHE A 238 -4.69 10.08 -18.82
CA PHE A 238 -4.39 11.08 -17.81
C PHE A 238 -4.46 12.46 -18.45
N THR A 239 -5.38 13.30 -17.98
CA THR A 239 -5.58 14.66 -18.51
C THR A 239 -5.52 15.66 -17.38
N VAL A 240 -4.81 16.78 -17.59
CA VAL A 240 -4.84 17.94 -16.70
C VAL A 240 -5.42 19.12 -17.48
N THR A 241 -6.37 19.82 -16.88
CA THR A 241 -6.93 21.06 -17.42
C THR A 241 -6.96 22.12 -16.34
N GLN A 242 -6.97 23.37 -16.73
CA GLN A 242 -7.17 24.51 -15.84
C GLN A 242 -8.46 25.22 -16.23
N GLU A 243 -9.35 25.39 -15.28
CA GLU A 243 -10.60 26.14 -15.44
C GLU A 243 -10.67 27.25 -14.39
N GLY A 244 -10.40 28.50 -14.83
CA GLY A 244 -10.39 29.64 -13.91
C GLY A 244 -9.29 29.55 -12.88
N ASP A 245 -9.66 29.41 -11.61
CA ASP A 245 -8.76 29.36 -10.45
C ASP A 245 -8.50 27.92 -9.95
N HIS A 246 -9.06 26.91 -10.62
CA HIS A 246 -8.81 25.51 -10.27
C HIS A 246 -8.21 24.71 -11.41
N ALA A 247 -7.58 23.62 -11.04
CA ALA A 247 -7.03 22.62 -11.94
C ALA A 247 -7.74 21.28 -11.75
N ASP A 248 -8.14 20.68 -12.86
CA ASP A 248 -8.77 19.37 -12.86
C ASP A 248 -7.80 18.32 -13.37
N ILE A 249 -7.72 17.20 -12.64
CA ILE A 249 -7.00 16.00 -13.06
C ILE A 249 -8.01 14.91 -13.33
N THR A 250 -8.14 14.51 -14.59
CA THR A 250 -9.03 13.42 -15.00
C THR A 250 -8.20 12.17 -15.33
N ILE A 251 -8.53 11.07 -14.67
CA ILE A 251 -7.90 9.76 -14.92
C ILE A 251 -9.00 8.78 -15.32
N ARG A 252 -8.93 8.27 -16.55
CA ARG A 252 -9.88 7.29 -17.10
C ARG A 252 -9.15 6.01 -17.47
N ASP A 253 -9.74 4.87 -17.12
CA ASP A 253 -9.22 3.56 -17.49
C ASP A 253 -10.26 2.73 -18.27
N ASP A 254 -9.78 1.84 -19.13
CA ASP A 254 -10.59 0.87 -19.89
C ASP A 254 -10.77 -0.44 -19.12
N GLY A 255 -10.39 -0.48 -17.84
CA GLY A 255 -10.39 -1.68 -17.00
C GLY A 255 -11.78 -2.17 -16.60
N VAL A 256 -11.80 -3.23 -15.79
CA VAL A 256 -13.05 -3.82 -15.29
C VAL A 256 -13.83 -2.79 -14.48
N ARG A 257 -15.11 -2.64 -14.80
CA ARG A 257 -16.00 -1.67 -14.15
C ARG A 257 -16.17 -1.93 -12.67
N ILE A 258 -16.36 -0.85 -11.95
CA ILE A 258 -16.75 -0.89 -10.55
C ILE A 258 -18.26 -1.09 -10.50
N PRO A 259 -18.76 -2.15 -9.84
CA PRO A 259 -20.19 -2.37 -9.70
C PRO A 259 -20.87 -1.17 -9.03
N PRO A 260 -22.06 -0.74 -9.49
CA PRO A 260 -22.75 0.44 -8.96
C PRO A 260 -22.97 0.39 -7.44
N GLU A 261 -23.23 -0.81 -6.90
CA GLU A 261 -23.40 -1.04 -5.46
C GLU A 261 -22.12 -0.78 -4.64
N LYS A 262 -20.95 -0.82 -5.28
CA LYS A 262 -19.66 -0.52 -4.64
C LYS A 262 -19.24 0.95 -4.76
N LEU A 263 -19.80 1.71 -5.72
CA LEU A 263 -19.44 3.11 -5.91
C LEU A 263 -19.70 3.95 -4.66
N GLY A 264 -20.83 3.74 -4.00
CA GLY A 264 -21.18 4.44 -2.76
C GLY A 264 -20.35 4.08 -1.53
N THR A 265 -19.59 2.98 -1.59
CA THR A 265 -18.79 2.48 -0.47
C THR A 265 -17.27 2.54 -0.71
N ILE A 266 -16.85 2.96 -1.89
CA ILE A 266 -15.43 3.03 -2.25
C ILE A 266 -14.68 4.10 -1.44
N PHE A 267 -15.34 5.23 -1.21
CA PHE A 267 -14.83 6.27 -0.34
C PHE A 267 -15.47 6.12 1.04
N ILE A 268 -14.87 5.32 1.90
CA ILE A 268 -15.30 5.26 3.30
C ILE A 268 -14.72 6.48 4.00
N PRO A 269 -15.56 7.43 4.50
CA PRO A 269 -15.04 8.60 5.17
C PRO A 269 -14.18 8.21 6.37
N LEU A 270 -12.95 8.67 6.42
CA LEU A 270 -12.04 8.48 7.57
C LEU A 270 -12.61 9.03 8.89
N ARG A 271 -13.70 9.83 8.81
CA ARG A 271 -14.36 10.49 9.95
C ARG A 271 -15.44 9.65 10.64
N VAL A 272 -15.88 8.54 10.05
CA VAL A 272 -16.98 7.74 10.61
C VAL A 272 -16.41 6.57 11.38
N THR A 273 -16.35 6.71 12.70
CA THR A 273 -15.96 5.69 13.68
C THR A 273 -14.51 5.20 13.55
N GLY A 274 -13.87 4.95 14.66
CA GLY A 274 -12.50 4.44 14.68
C GLY A 274 -12.33 3.41 13.59
N VAL A 275 -11.43 3.71 12.65
CA VAL A 275 -11.32 3.02 11.35
C VAL A 275 -11.39 1.52 11.58
N ASP A 276 -12.55 0.89 11.29
CA ASP A 276 -12.61 -0.56 11.24
C ASP A 276 -11.97 -1.01 9.94
N PHE A 277 -10.67 -1.29 10.03
CA PHE A 277 -9.87 -1.72 8.90
C PHE A 277 -10.28 -3.11 8.37
N SER A 278 -11.23 -3.79 9.02
CA SER A 278 -11.66 -5.13 8.62
C SER A 278 -12.41 -5.17 7.28
N ASP A 279 -13.05 -4.06 6.90
CA ASP A 279 -13.82 -3.95 5.65
C ASP A 279 -13.06 -3.28 4.49
N LEU A 280 -11.84 -2.80 4.75
CA LEU A 280 -11.04 -2.14 3.74
C LEU A 280 -10.31 -3.18 2.86
N SER A 281 -10.87 -3.49 1.70
CA SER A 281 -10.05 -4.09 0.64
C SER A 281 -8.88 -3.16 0.32
N SER A 282 -7.71 -3.69 -0.01
CA SER A 282 -6.50 -2.90 -0.30
C SER A 282 -6.76 -1.75 -1.29
N ASN A 283 -7.71 -1.92 -2.19
CA ASN A 283 -8.06 -0.96 -3.25
C ASN A 283 -8.89 0.23 -2.74
N SER A 284 -9.85 0.01 -1.84
CA SER A 284 -10.67 1.09 -1.27
C SER A 284 -9.87 1.95 -0.31
N PHE A 285 -8.92 1.38 0.41
CA PHE A 285 -8.08 2.12 1.37
C PHE A 285 -7.22 3.21 0.68
N GLY A 286 -6.61 2.87 -0.45
CA GLY A 286 -5.83 3.84 -1.25
C GLY A 286 -6.69 5.01 -1.74
N LEU A 287 -7.91 4.74 -2.19
CA LEU A 287 -8.84 5.79 -2.66
C LEU A 287 -9.35 6.67 -1.51
N THR A 288 -9.60 6.09 -0.33
CA THR A 288 -9.96 6.85 0.88
C THR A 288 -8.84 7.80 1.30
N VAL A 289 -7.58 7.34 1.25
CA VAL A 289 -6.41 8.21 1.50
C VAL A 289 -6.30 9.31 0.43
N ALA A 290 -6.55 8.97 -0.84
CA ALA A 290 -6.54 9.95 -1.92
C ALA A 290 -7.59 11.05 -1.69
N LEU A 291 -8.81 10.69 -1.31
CA LEU A 291 -9.85 11.66 -0.98
C LEU A 291 -9.44 12.58 0.17
N GLY A 292 -8.92 12.03 1.27
CA GLY A 292 -8.46 12.84 2.40
C GLY A 292 -7.29 13.77 2.05
N ILE A 293 -6.42 13.39 1.12
CA ILE A 293 -5.38 14.28 0.59
C ILE A 293 -5.99 15.40 -0.27
N ALA A 294 -6.96 15.09 -1.13
CA ALA A 294 -7.66 16.09 -1.93
C ALA A 294 -8.36 17.13 -1.03
N GLU A 295 -9.11 16.67 -0.02
CA GLU A 295 -9.77 17.54 0.96
C GLU A 295 -8.77 18.43 1.72
N LYS A 296 -7.55 17.92 1.99
CA LYS A 296 -6.48 18.71 2.64
C LYS A 296 -5.96 19.84 1.74
N HIS A 297 -6.13 19.71 0.43
CA HIS A 297 -5.81 20.73 -0.58
C HIS A 297 -7.05 21.56 -1.02
N ASP A 298 -8.13 21.55 -0.23
CA ASP A 298 -9.41 22.18 -0.53
C ASP A 298 -10.03 21.67 -1.87
N GLY A 299 -9.65 20.48 -2.29
CA GLY A 299 -10.13 19.82 -3.50
C GLY A 299 -11.16 18.73 -3.22
N THR A 300 -11.61 18.07 -4.28
CA THR A 300 -12.54 16.93 -4.20
C THR A 300 -12.15 15.85 -5.21
N ILE A 301 -12.65 14.63 -4.99
CA ILE A 301 -12.54 13.53 -5.96
C ILE A 301 -13.94 13.07 -6.32
N LEU A 302 -14.21 13.04 -7.62
CA LEU A 302 -15.41 12.45 -8.19
C LEU A 302 -15.04 11.12 -8.85
N LEU A 303 -15.82 10.09 -8.59
CA LEU A 303 -15.65 8.76 -9.18
C LEU A 303 -16.89 8.40 -9.99
N GLU A 304 -16.67 8.09 -11.25
CA GLU A 304 -17.71 7.61 -12.15
C GLU A 304 -17.29 6.26 -12.74
N SER A 305 -18.27 5.39 -12.95
CA SER A 305 -18.06 4.11 -13.65
C SER A 305 -19.18 3.98 -14.69
N ASN A 306 -18.87 4.45 -15.90
CA ASN A 306 -19.82 4.54 -16.99
C ASN A 306 -19.79 3.31 -17.92
N GLU A 307 -20.85 3.14 -18.73
CA GLU A 307 -20.95 2.09 -19.76
C GLU A 307 -19.97 2.26 -20.91
#